data_0e1cf7aa0225473b22110fb64b25d2a7
#
_entry.id   0e1cf7aa0225473b22110fb64b25d2a7
#
_cell.length_a   1.000
_cell.length_b   1.000
_cell.length_c   1.000
_cell.angle_alpha   90.00
_cell.angle_beta   90.00
_cell.angle_gamma   90.00
#
_symmetry.space_group_name_H-M   'P 1'
#
loop_
_entity.id
_entity.type
_entity.pdbx_description
1 polymer ?
#
loop_
_entity_poly.entity_id
_entity_poly.type
_entity_poly.pdbx_seq_one_letter_code
_entity_poly.pdbx_strand_id
1 'polypeptide(L)'
;SPCGLLHAIKRGRLNFLSMSSPGGYTPSLSPRFAAYVRDYLMDREVDPGPVFGASGLDYTNNEEYDLPLPLESVAALFERAADVTNNQTMGLSMGRDFHFESSSLLIVAMLSAPSVGSGLSFLNQYDHYIDSGITTHYQSEGDTVVFSADLIDMGSSDMAQLNEYLNGFLVQTL
;
A
#
# COMPACT_ATOMS: atom_id res chain seq x y z
N SER A 1 -26.35 20.10 -12.31
CA SER A 1 -24.98 20.57 -12.04
C SER A 1 -24.32 19.63 -11.05
N PRO A 2 -23.23 18.97 -11.41
CA PRO A 2 -22.46 18.19 -10.46
C PRO A 2 -21.37 19.12 -9.92
N CYS A 3 -21.51 19.54 -8.70
CA CYS A 3 -20.44 20.23 -8.01
C CYS A 3 -20.55 19.92 -6.52
N GLY A 4 -19.51 19.35 -6.01
CA GLY A 4 -19.23 19.39 -4.58
C GLY A 4 -19.35 18.02 -3.91
N LEU A 5 -18.34 17.42 -3.52
CA LEU A 5 -17.79 17.62 -2.19
C LEU A 5 -16.66 16.62 -1.94
N LEU A 6 -15.48 17.05 -2.23
CA LEU A 6 -14.34 16.59 -1.43
C LEU A 6 -14.48 17.33 -0.09
N HIS A 7 -14.92 16.66 0.96
CA HIS A 7 -14.84 17.25 2.29
C HIS A 7 -14.40 16.24 3.33
N ALA A 8 -13.30 16.61 3.93
CA ALA A 8 -12.89 16.31 5.29
C ALA A 8 -12.34 14.91 5.59
N ILE A 9 -11.07 14.73 5.29
CA ILE A 9 -10.20 13.94 6.18
C ILE A 9 -10.10 14.70 7.49
N LYS A 10 -10.95 14.38 8.45
CA LYS A 10 -10.75 14.77 9.84
C LYS A 10 -9.80 13.76 10.48
N ARG A 11 -8.58 14.18 10.75
CA ARG A 11 -7.63 13.46 11.62
C ARG A 11 -8.26 13.31 13.01
N GLY A 12 -8.99 12.23 13.22
CA GLY A 12 -9.40 11.75 14.52
C GLY A 12 -8.36 10.74 15.00
N ARG A 13 -7.51 11.12 15.94
CA ARG A 13 -6.73 10.15 16.71
C ARG A 13 -7.72 9.26 17.47
N LEU A 14 -7.99 8.08 16.93
CA LEU A 14 -8.46 6.98 17.75
C LEU A 14 -7.22 6.42 18.46
N ASN A 15 -7.16 6.64 19.78
CA ASN A 15 -6.21 5.95 20.64
C ASN A 15 -6.55 4.46 20.61
N PHE A 16 -5.96 3.74 19.69
CA PHE A 16 -5.86 2.30 19.81
C PHE A 16 -4.91 2.01 20.96
N LEU A 17 -5.46 1.44 22.02
CA LEU A 17 -4.69 0.78 23.06
C LEU A 17 -3.69 -0.14 22.39
N SER A 18 -2.40 0.12 22.61
CA SER A 18 -1.29 -0.74 22.27
C SER A 18 -1.60 -2.16 22.75
N MET A 19 -2.18 -2.96 21.87
CA MET A 19 -2.16 -4.41 22.03
C MET A 19 -0.77 -4.88 21.60
N SER A 20 0.16 -4.89 22.56
CA SER A 20 1.37 -5.70 22.44
C SER A 20 0.92 -7.14 22.20
N SER A 21 1.07 -7.63 20.97
CA SER A 21 0.75 -8.98 20.57
C SER A 21 1.61 -9.96 21.36
N PRO A 22 1.03 -10.90 22.10
CA PRO A 22 1.78 -11.98 22.70
C PRO A 22 2.04 -13.06 21.63
N GLY A 23 3.20 -13.01 21.03
CA GLY A 23 3.67 -13.95 20.02
C GLY A 23 4.01 -13.25 18.72
N GLY A 24 5.30 -13.17 18.42
CA GLY A 24 5.98 -12.45 17.33
C GLY A 24 5.33 -12.41 15.95
N TYR A 25 4.19 -11.76 15.83
CA TYR A 25 3.57 -11.49 14.54
C TYR A 25 4.25 -10.29 13.90
N THR A 26 4.91 -10.51 12.78
CA THR A 26 5.50 -9.43 11.98
C THR A 26 4.53 -9.03 10.89
N PRO A 27 4.01 -7.79 10.90
CA PRO A 27 3.20 -7.27 9.81
C PRO A 27 3.92 -7.41 8.47
N SER A 28 3.21 -7.84 7.45
CA SER A 28 3.80 -8.15 6.15
C SER A 28 2.95 -7.64 5.00
N LEU A 29 3.60 -7.43 3.88
CA LEU A 29 2.99 -7.03 2.61
C LEU A 29 3.29 -8.04 1.52
N SER A 30 2.43 -8.07 0.52
CA SER A 30 2.64 -8.84 -0.69
C SER A 30 3.97 -8.45 -1.36
N PRO A 31 4.74 -9.42 -1.88
CA PRO A 31 5.97 -9.16 -2.63
C PRO A 31 5.80 -8.22 -3.82
N ARG A 32 4.58 -8.04 -4.30
CA ARG A 32 4.26 -7.13 -5.42
C ARG A 32 4.67 -5.69 -5.17
N PHE A 33 4.60 -5.23 -3.92
CA PHE A 33 5.06 -3.88 -3.55
C PHE A 33 6.55 -3.71 -3.89
N ALA A 34 7.38 -4.69 -3.59
CA ALA A 34 8.79 -4.67 -3.95
C ALA A 34 9.00 -4.77 -5.47
N ALA A 35 8.21 -5.58 -6.16
CA ALA A 35 8.27 -5.69 -7.61
C ALA A 35 7.96 -4.35 -8.30
N TYR A 36 6.96 -3.61 -7.83
CA TYR A 36 6.64 -2.28 -8.37
C TYR A 36 7.80 -1.28 -8.19
N VAL A 37 8.43 -1.29 -7.03
CA VAL A 37 9.62 -0.42 -6.80
C VAL A 37 10.78 -0.83 -7.69
N ARG A 38 11.02 -2.14 -7.87
CA ARG A 38 12.04 -2.65 -8.80
C ARG A 38 11.81 -2.10 -10.21
N ASP A 39 10.61 -2.28 -10.73
CA ASP A 39 10.26 -1.88 -12.09
C ASP A 39 10.37 -0.35 -12.24
N TYR A 40 9.93 0.41 -11.24
CA TYR A 40 10.09 1.86 -11.19
C TYR A 40 11.56 2.31 -11.27
N LEU A 41 12.47 1.63 -10.56
CA LEU A 41 13.91 1.92 -10.58
C LEU A 41 14.53 1.57 -11.94
N MET A 42 14.16 0.39 -12.48
CA MET A 42 14.67 -0.07 -13.78
C MET A 42 14.26 0.86 -14.92
N ASP A 43 13.02 1.36 -14.92
CA ASP A 43 12.54 2.33 -15.91
C ASP A 43 13.32 3.66 -15.88
N ARG A 44 14.04 3.94 -14.79
CA ARG A 44 14.89 5.12 -14.61
C ARG A 44 16.37 4.82 -14.70
N GLU A 45 16.72 3.63 -15.18
CA GLU A 45 18.11 3.19 -15.33
C GLU A 45 18.88 3.18 -13.98
N VAL A 46 18.17 3.02 -12.85
CA VAL A 46 18.75 2.88 -11.50
C VAL A 46 18.86 1.40 -11.18
N ASP A 47 20.05 0.95 -10.76
CA ASP A 47 20.26 -0.42 -10.32
C ASP A 47 19.48 -0.70 -9.01
N PRO A 48 18.51 -1.61 -9.01
CA PRO A 48 17.75 -1.91 -7.80
C PRO A 48 18.56 -2.63 -6.72
N GLY A 49 19.61 -3.38 -7.09
CA GLY A 49 20.35 -4.24 -6.17
C GLY A 49 20.81 -3.53 -4.88
N PRO A 50 21.53 -2.39 -4.96
CA PRO A 50 21.93 -1.65 -3.75
C PRO A 50 20.77 -1.14 -2.91
N VAL A 51 19.66 -0.74 -3.53
CA VAL A 51 18.47 -0.20 -2.85
C VAL A 51 17.76 -1.31 -2.05
N PHE A 52 17.59 -2.47 -2.68
CA PHE A 52 17.01 -3.66 -2.07
C PHE A 52 17.88 -4.16 -0.91
N GLY A 53 19.18 -4.36 -1.15
CA GLY A 53 20.10 -4.82 -0.12
C GLY A 53 20.14 -3.90 1.10
N ALA A 54 20.11 -2.58 0.91
CA ALA A 54 20.05 -1.61 2.00
C ALA A 54 18.70 -1.65 2.76
N SER A 55 17.65 -2.18 2.15
CA SER A 55 16.31 -2.36 2.77
C SER A 55 16.14 -3.75 3.41
N GLY A 56 17.18 -4.57 3.41
CA GLY A 56 17.15 -5.93 3.93
C GLY A 56 16.42 -6.93 3.05
N LEU A 57 16.28 -6.61 1.75
CA LEU A 57 15.63 -7.45 0.75
C LEU A 57 16.64 -7.95 -0.28
N ASP A 58 16.48 -9.18 -0.73
CA ASP A 58 17.31 -9.75 -1.79
C ASP A 58 16.66 -9.52 -3.16
N TYR A 59 17.33 -8.73 -4.00
CA TYR A 59 16.86 -8.44 -5.36
C TYR A 59 17.00 -9.62 -6.33
N THR A 60 17.97 -10.52 -6.08
CA THR A 60 18.32 -11.59 -7.03
C THR A 60 17.45 -12.83 -6.92
N ASN A 61 16.70 -12.97 -5.84
CA ASN A 61 15.91 -14.16 -5.56
C ASN A 61 14.45 -13.98 -6.03
N ASN A 62 14.23 -14.13 -7.34
CA ASN A 62 12.89 -14.06 -7.93
C ASN A 62 11.92 -15.14 -7.42
N GLU A 63 12.43 -16.25 -6.87
CA GLU A 63 11.62 -17.35 -6.33
C GLU A 63 11.15 -17.06 -4.89
N GLU A 64 11.82 -16.17 -4.16
CA GLU A 64 11.47 -15.80 -2.80
C GLU A 64 10.30 -14.80 -2.72
N TYR A 65 9.90 -14.22 -3.86
CA TYR A 65 8.74 -13.31 -3.95
C TYR A 65 7.37 -13.99 -3.85
N ASP A 66 7.34 -15.28 -3.57
CA ASP A 66 6.09 -15.97 -3.21
C ASP A 66 5.72 -15.79 -1.72
N LEU A 67 6.65 -15.31 -0.90
CA LEU A 67 6.44 -15.11 0.54
C LEU A 67 6.17 -13.63 0.87
N PRO A 68 5.27 -13.36 1.81
CA PRO A 68 5.04 -12.01 2.30
C PRO A 68 6.33 -11.37 2.86
N LEU A 69 6.56 -10.10 2.54
CA LEU A 69 7.73 -9.34 2.97
C LEU A 69 7.43 -8.53 4.23
N PRO A 70 8.38 -8.38 5.17
CA PRO A 70 8.19 -7.54 6.35
C PRO A 70 7.80 -6.10 5.94
N LEU A 71 6.77 -5.55 6.57
CA LEU A 71 6.29 -4.19 6.31
C LEU A 71 7.42 -3.16 6.42
N GLU A 72 8.28 -3.28 7.44
CA GLU A 72 9.41 -2.37 7.67
C GLU A 72 10.41 -2.38 6.50
N SER A 73 10.72 -3.56 5.95
CA SER A 73 11.62 -3.69 4.81
C SER A 73 11.02 -3.07 3.54
N VAL A 74 9.72 -3.26 3.32
CA VAL A 74 9.03 -2.65 2.17
C VAL A 74 8.94 -1.14 2.33
N ALA A 75 8.61 -0.63 3.51
CA ALA A 75 8.60 0.82 3.77
C ALA A 75 9.98 1.43 3.53
N ALA A 76 11.04 0.83 4.09
CA ALA A 76 12.42 1.29 3.86
C ALA A 76 12.81 1.26 2.36
N LEU A 77 12.32 0.27 1.60
CA LEU A 77 12.55 0.19 0.15
C LEU A 77 11.92 1.38 -0.58
N PHE A 78 10.68 1.75 -0.25
CA PHE A 78 10.00 2.90 -0.84
C PHE A 78 10.74 4.21 -0.54
N GLU A 79 11.10 4.47 0.73
CA GLU A 79 11.84 5.68 1.11
C GLU A 79 13.19 5.78 0.40
N ARG A 80 13.97 4.69 0.36
CA ARG A 80 15.27 4.65 -0.33
C ARG A 80 15.15 4.84 -1.83
N ALA A 81 14.13 4.28 -2.45
CA ALA A 81 13.89 4.46 -3.88
C ALA A 81 13.55 5.92 -4.21
N ALA A 82 12.77 6.59 -3.36
CA ALA A 82 12.49 8.02 -3.48
C ALA A 82 13.77 8.86 -3.37
N ASP A 83 14.64 8.52 -2.41
CA ASP A 83 15.90 9.21 -2.19
C ASP A 83 16.86 9.07 -3.40
N VAL A 84 17.11 7.85 -3.87
CA VAL A 84 18.06 7.62 -4.98
C VAL A 84 17.56 8.18 -6.30
N THR A 85 16.25 8.30 -6.49
CA THR A 85 15.65 8.93 -7.68
C THR A 85 15.39 10.42 -7.50
N ASN A 86 15.69 10.97 -6.31
CA ASN A 86 15.42 12.36 -5.93
C ASN A 86 13.95 12.76 -6.22
N ASN A 87 13.02 11.85 -5.99
CA ASN A 87 11.59 12.04 -6.23
C ASN A 87 10.80 11.91 -4.92
N GLN A 88 10.56 13.02 -4.23
CA GLN A 88 9.85 13.07 -2.95
C GLN A 88 8.34 12.76 -3.05
N THR A 89 7.82 12.61 -4.26
CA THR A 89 6.41 12.21 -4.53
C THR A 89 6.34 10.88 -5.27
N MET A 90 7.37 10.07 -5.12
CA MET A 90 7.49 8.78 -5.82
C MET A 90 6.30 7.88 -5.53
N GLY A 91 5.98 7.69 -4.25
CA GLY A 91 4.87 6.84 -3.82
C GLY A 91 3.55 7.25 -4.47
N LEU A 92 3.19 8.53 -4.38
CA LEU A 92 1.97 9.05 -4.99
C LEU A 92 1.94 8.84 -6.51
N SER A 93 3.07 9.10 -7.19
CA SER A 93 3.17 8.91 -8.64
C SER A 93 2.98 7.44 -9.03
N MET A 94 3.67 6.53 -8.34
CA MET A 94 3.54 5.09 -8.58
C MET A 94 2.12 4.58 -8.32
N GLY A 95 1.48 5.04 -7.24
CA GLY A 95 0.10 4.66 -6.92
C GLY A 95 -0.89 5.12 -7.98
N ARG A 96 -0.74 6.37 -8.45
CA ARG A 96 -1.58 6.94 -9.52
C ARG A 96 -1.35 6.25 -10.87
N ASP A 97 -0.11 5.91 -11.18
CA ASP A 97 0.27 5.30 -12.47
C ASP A 97 0.17 3.75 -12.40
N PHE A 98 -0.54 3.22 -11.40
CA PHE A 98 -0.72 1.80 -11.18
C PHE A 98 -1.42 1.13 -12.38
N HIS A 99 -0.83 0.05 -12.88
CA HIS A 99 -1.38 -0.74 -13.97
C HIS A 99 -2.07 -2.00 -13.45
N PHE A 100 -3.37 -2.12 -13.75
CA PHE A 100 -4.20 -3.24 -13.28
C PHE A 100 -3.80 -4.61 -13.84
N GLU A 101 -3.03 -4.66 -14.91
CA GLU A 101 -2.56 -5.91 -15.53
C GLU A 101 -1.70 -6.77 -14.58
N SER A 102 -1.05 -6.12 -13.63
CA SER A 102 -0.24 -6.78 -12.58
C SER A 102 -0.99 -6.99 -11.27
N SER A 103 -2.31 -6.78 -11.26
CA SER A 103 -3.12 -6.76 -10.03
C SER A 103 -3.27 -8.13 -9.40
N SER A 104 -3.41 -8.15 -8.07
CA SER A 104 -3.80 -9.35 -7.35
C SER A 104 -5.23 -9.77 -7.70
N LEU A 105 -5.54 -11.04 -7.52
CA LEU A 105 -6.91 -11.56 -7.70
C LEU A 105 -7.93 -10.78 -6.86
N LEU A 106 -7.52 -10.29 -5.68
CA LEU A 106 -8.36 -9.47 -4.80
C LEU A 106 -8.77 -8.15 -5.48
N ILE A 107 -7.83 -7.47 -6.14
CA ILE A 107 -8.11 -6.22 -6.87
C ILE A 107 -9.00 -6.49 -8.08
N VAL A 108 -8.74 -7.57 -8.82
CA VAL A 108 -9.59 -7.98 -9.96
C VAL A 108 -11.02 -8.26 -9.49
N ALA A 109 -11.18 -8.95 -8.36
CA ALA A 109 -12.50 -9.23 -7.78
C ALA A 109 -13.20 -7.95 -7.30
N MET A 110 -12.48 -7.03 -6.67
CA MET A 110 -13.00 -5.70 -6.29
C MET A 110 -13.51 -4.93 -7.50
N LEU A 111 -12.73 -4.86 -8.58
CA LEU A 111 -13.09 -4.15 -9.81
C LEU A 111 -14.24 -4.80 -10.57
N SER A 112 -14.48 -6.10 -10.36
CA SER A 112 -15.59 -6.85 -10.95
C SER A 112 -16.90 -6.69 -10.17
N ALA A 113 -16.89 -5.97 -9.05
CA ALA A 113 -18.06 -5.76 -8.22
C ALA A 113 -19.11 -4.86 -8.91
N PRO A 114 -20.42 -5.03 -8.63
CA PRO A 114 -21.49 -4.29 -9.31
C PRO A 114 -21.55 -2.81 -8.94
N SER A 115 -20.83 -2.37 -7.91
CA SER A 115 -20.71 -0.98 -7.48
C SER A 115 -19.38 -0.73 -6.76
N VAL A 116 -18.94 0.53 -6.74
CA VAL A 116 -17.75 0.95 -5.98
C VAL A 116 -17.87 0.56 -4.50
N GLY A 117 -19.02 0.83 -3.88
CA GLY A 117 -19.26 0.48 -2.48
C GLY A 117 -19.12 -1.02 -2.20
N SER A 118 -19.66 -1.89 -3.07
CA SER A 118 -19.52 -3.34 -2.90
C SER A 118 -18.08 -3.82 -3.15
N GLY A 119 -17.36 -3.19 -4.06
CA GLY A 119 -15.94 -3.47 -4.31
C GLY A 119 -15.07 -3.11 -3.10
N LEU A 120 -15.25 -1.92 -2.54
CA LEU A 120 -14.52 -1.47 -1.35
C LEU A 120 -14.89 -2.29 -0.10
N SER A 121 -16.17 -2.66 0.06
CA SER A 121 -16.60 -3.57 1.13
C SER A 121 -15.92 -4.94 1.00
N PHE A 122 -15.81 -5.46 -0.21
CA PHE A 122 -15.10 -6.71 -0.48
C PHE A 122 -13.62 -6.59 -0.13
N LEU A 123 -12.96 -5.51 -0.55
CA LEU A 123 -11.56 -5.26 -0.21
C LEU A 123 -11.38 -5.24 1.30
N ASN A 124 -12.18 -4.47 2.04
CA ASN A 124 -12.13 -4.39 3.50
C ASN A 124 -12.33 -5.75 4.21
N GLN A 125 -13.05 -6.66 3.58
CA GLN A 125 -13.27 -7.99 4.17
C GLN A 125 -12.07 -8.92 4.00
N TYR A 126 -11.29 -8.78 2.92
CA TYR A 126 -10.30 -9.77 2.49
C TYR A 126 -8.86 -9.26 2.43
N ASP A 127 -8.59 -7.97 2.58
CA ASP A 127 -7.24 -7.38 2.49
C ASP A 127 -6.25 -8.00 3.48
N HIS A 128 -6.68 -8.21 4.71
CA HIS A 128 -5.82 -8.74 5.78
C HIS A 128 -5.30 -10.17 5.53
N TYR A 129 -5.89 -10.91 4.59
CA TYR A 129 -5.38 -12.23 4.19
C TYR A 129 -4.17 -12.14 3.27
N ILE A 130 -3.97 -10.99 2.62
CA ILE A 130 -2.90 -10.78 1.64
C ILE A 130 -1.85 -9.83 2.19
N ASP A 131 -2.28 -8.71 2.78
CA ASP A 131 -1.44 -7.62 3.22
C ASP A 131 -1.68 -7.30 4.70
N SER A 132 -1.17 -8.15 5.58
CA SER A 132 -1.38 -8.02 7.02
C SER A 132 -0.75 -6.76 7.64
N GLY A 133 0.06 -6.05 6.88
CA GLY A 133 0.61 -4.73 7.25
C GLY A 133 -0.33 -3.56 6.99
N ILE A 134 -1.48 -3.80 6.35
CA ILE A 134 -2.50 -2.79 6.03
C ILE A 134 -3.77 -3.09 6.81
N THR A 135 -4.42 -2.06 7.32
CA THR A 135 -5.76 -2.14 7.89
C THR A 135 -6.69 -1.24 7.11
N THR A 136 -7.77 -1.80 6.59
CA THR A 136 -8.77 -1.01 5.88
C THR A 136 -10.01 -0.78 6.75
N HIS A 137 -10.68 0.34 6.53
CA HIS A 137 -11.93 0.70 7.18
C HIS A 137 -12.95 1.11 6.13
N TYR A 138 -14.14 0.55 6.24
CA TYR A 138 -15.26 0.82 5.35
C TYR A 138 -16.47 1.25 6.14
N GLN A 139 -17.07 2.38 5.77
CA GLN A 139 -18.35 2.86 6.30
C GLN A 139 -19.24 3.33 5.16
N SER A 140 -20.53 3.03 5.23
CA SER A 140 -21.53 3.48 4.26
C SER A 140 -22.68 4.15 4.99
N GLU A 141 -22.99 5.39 4.60
CA GLU A 141 -24.09 6.20 5.13
C GLU A 141 -24.89 6.78 3.96
N GLY A 142 -26.05 6.20 3.68
CA GLY A 142 -26.86 6.57 2.51
C GLY A 142 -26.09 6.38 1.21
N ASP A 143 -25.93 7.46 0.45
CA ASP A 143 -25.19 7.46 -0.83
C ASP A 143 -23.69 7.75 -0.68
N THR A 144 -23.21 7.85 0.55
CA THR A 144 -21.80 8.16 0.83
C THR A 144 -21.08 6.94 1.34
N VAL A 145 -19.90 6.70 0.78
CA VAL A 145 -18.95 5.68 1.26
C VAL A 145 -17.70 6.39 1.76
N VAL A 146 -17.26 6.02 2.95
CA VAL A 146 -15.97 6.40 3.51
C VAL A 146 -15.09 5.15 3.56
N PHE A 147 -13.94 5.23 2.91
CA PHE A 147 -12.95 4.17 2.90
C PHE A 147 -11.58 4.74 3.26
N SER A 148 -10.87 4.09 4.15
CA SER A 148 -9.46 4.39 4.43
C SER A 148 -8.64 3.11 4.47
N ALA A 149 -7.35 3.25 4.13
CA ALA A 149 -6.34 2.22 4.28
C ALA A 149 -5.17 2.82 5.06
N ASP A 150 -4.85 2.20 6.19
CA ASP A 150 -3.81 2.67 7.10
C ASP A 150 -2.75 1.58 7.26
N LEU A 151 -1.47 1.97 7.21
CA LEU A 151 -0.37 1.08 7.56
C LEU A 151 -0.33 0.86 9.08
N ILE A 152 -0.02 -0.37 9.49
CA ILE A 152 0.18 -0.67 10.92
C ILE A 152 1.41 0.11 11.41
N ASP A 153 1.21 0.93 12.44
CA ASP A 153 2.27 1.73 13.05
C ASP A 153 3.30 0.81 13.75
N MET A 154 4.51 0.80 13.22
CA MET A 154 5.65 0.08 13.78
C MET A 154 6.50 0.96 14.72
N GLY A 155 6.13 2.22 14.90
CA GLY A 155 6.72 3.15 15.88
C GLY A 155 8.11 3.70 15.54
N SER A 156 8.77 3.23 14.49
CA SER A 156 10.17 3.57 14.20
C SER A 156 10.52 3.83 12.73
N SER A 157 9.63 3.49 11.81
CA SER A 157 9.93 3.59 10.37
C SER A 157 9.22 4.78 9.74
N ASP A 158 9.94 5.53 8.91
CA ASP A 158 9.30 6.46 7.99
C ASP A 158 8.56 5.64 6.92
N MET A 159 7.28 5.90 6.73
CA MET A 159 6.39 5.19 5.79
C MET A 159 5.67 6.17 4.86
N ALA A 160 6.22 7.36 4.67
CA ALA A 160 5.57 8.43 3.92
C ALA A 160 5.30 8.01 2.47
N GLN A 161 6.30 7.48 1.78
CA GLN A 161 6.19 7.07 0.39
C GLN A 161 5.23 5.90 0.19
N LEU A 162 5.23 4.94 1.10
CA LEU A 162 4.30 3.81 1.03
C LEU A 162 2.85 4.24 1.32
N ASN A 163 2.63 5.16 2.26
CA ASN A 163 1.32 5.78 2.49
C ASN A 163 0.84 6.57 1.28
N GLU A 164 1.71 7.34 0.65
CA GLU A 164 1.39 8.07 -0.58
C GLU A 164 1.03 7.13 -1.72
N TYR A 165 1.74 6.01 -1.85
CA TYR A 165 1.42 4.97 -2.84
C TYR A 165 0.00 4.42 -2.63
N LEU A 166 -0.37 4.06 -1.41
CA LEU A 166 -1.71 3.54 -1.10
C LEU A 166 -2.80 4.57 -1.42
N ASN A 167 -2.56 5.85 -1.09
CA ASN A 167 -3.50 6.92 -1.40
C ASN A 167 -3.63 7.15 -2.92
N GLY A 168 -2.51 7.16 -3.64
CA GLY A 168 -2.51 7.27 -5.10
C GLY A 168 -3.24 6.11 -5.77
N PHE A 169 -3.01 4.90 -5.32
CA PHE A 169 -3.68 3.68 -5.78
C PHE A 169 -5.20 3.76 -5.55
N LEU A 170 -5.65 4.16 -4.36
CA LEU A 170 -7.09 4.29 -4.06
C LEU A 170 -7.77 5.31 -4.96
N VAL A 171 -7.14 6.45 -5.22
CA VAL A 171 -7.69 7.48 -6.14
C VAL A 171 -7.78 6.99 -7.58
N GLN A 172 -6.82 6.18 -8.02
CA GLN A 172 -6.81 5.62 -9.37
C GLN A 172 -7.87 4.54 -9.57
N THR A 173 -8.26 3.83 -8.51
CA THR A 173 -9.20 2.70 -8.59
C THR A 173 -10.67 3.11 -8.45
N LEU A 174 -10.96 4.33 -8.02
CA LEU A 174 -12.31 4.87 -7.81
C LEU A 174 -12.79 5.67 -9.02
#